data_e602e16efcbfde50ba9b12368724be77
#
_entry.id   e602e16efcbfde50ba9b12368724be77
#
_cell.length_a   1.000
_cell.length_b   1.000
_cell.length_c   1.000
_cell.angle_alpha   90.00
_cell.angle_beta   90.00
_cell.angle_gamma   90.00
#
_symmetry.space_group_name_H-M   'P 1'
#
loop_
_entity.id
_entity.type
_entity.pdbx_description
1 polymer ?
#
loop_
_entity_poly.entity_id
_entity_poly.type
_entity_poly.pdbx_seq_one_letter_code
_entity_poly.pdbx_strand_id
1 'polypeptide(L)'
;MLRRFFMPDIFQDSSRYFHVSAFYALSLPYYHMEHHTHSSYEIMYITSGSCRVFCMDEEQDMEFPLKSGQFIFIRPGIPHRLEIPDGFPCSILNLEFSLTSEKSPVSLDLLLKKDPGFSRFWNFIASSRGFCSGTDSRNFGYSLKDLLTFLQRSSDQIKEEEFLFFLLFGRMLTELAFCARSSRNTQGSVYLKKALRYIDEHYLEDIDIPAIAAYAGINKSYLQA
;
A
#
# COMPACT_ATOMS: atom_id res chain seq x y z
N MET A 1 1.73 2.10 34.03
CA MET A 1 2.64 3.06 33.37
C MET A 1 2.32 3.03 31.88
N LEU A 2 1.45 3.92 31.40
CA LEU A 2 0.97 3.97 30.03
C LEU A 2 2.13 4.48 29.15
N ARG A 3 2.68 3.62 28.30
CA ARG A 3 3.58 4.06 27.23
C ARG A 3 2.76 4.94 26.27
N ARG A 4 2.99 6.26 26.33
CA ARG A 4 2.57 7.16 25.26
C ARG A 4 3.24 6.67 23.96
N PHE A 5 2.45 6.12 23.06
CA PHE A 5 2.88 5.94 21.69
C PHE A 5 3.19 7.33 21.14
N PHE A 6 4.45 7.57 20.84
CA PHE A 6 4.90 8.74 20.10
C PHE A 6 4.28 8.62 18.70
N MET A 7 3.18 9.31 18.47
CA MET A 7 2.72 9.56 17.10
C MET A 7 3.79 10.45 16.48
N PRO A 8 4.41 10.05 15.35
CA PRO A 8 5.34 10.95 14.66
C PRO A 8 4.64 12.27 14.36
N ASP A 9 5.33 13.39 14.48
CA ASP A 9 4.84 14.78 14.24
C ASP A 9 4.27 15.03 12.81
N ILE A 10 4.06 13.99 12.03
CA ILE A 10 3.46 13.99 10.69
C ILE A 10 2.08 14.68 10.65
N PHE A 11 1.38 14.75 11.79
CA PHE A 11 0.04 15.34 11.89
C PHE A 11 0.02 16.81 12.37
N GLN A 12 1.16 17.37 12.80
CA GLN A 12 1.24 18.74 13.30
C GLN A 12 1.79 19.74 12.31
N ASP A 13 2.44 19.28 11.23
CA ASP A 13 3.02 20.17 10.21
C ASP A 13 2.08 20.26 9.01
N SER A 14 1.29 21.35 8.97
CA SER A 14 0.29 21.64 7.94
C SER A 14 0.88 22.06 6.57
N SER A 15 2.20 21.96 6.40
CA SER A 15 2.92 22.43 5.22
C SER A 15 3.60 21.31 4.42
N ARG A 16 3.06 20.08 4.42
CA ARG A 16 3.65 18.97 3.66
C ARG A 16 3.01 18.77 2.30
N TYR A 17 3.87 18.61 1.31
CA TYR A 17 3.50 18.46 -0.08
C TYR A 17 4.08 17.19 -0.66
N PHE A 18 3.35 16.57 -1.60
CA PHE A 18 3.79 15.36 -2.29
C PHE A 18 4.76 15.70 -3.43
N HIS A 19 5.90 15.03 -3.45
CA HIS A 19 6.91 15.12 -4.51
C HIS A 19 7.22 13.73 -5.05
N VAL A 20 7.14 13.56 -6.37
CA VAL A 20 7.53 12.31 -7.03
C VAL A 20 9.05 12.21 -7.03
N SER A 21 9.57 11.09 -6.50
CA SER A 21 11.01 10.79 -6.44
C SER A 21 11.46 9.88 -7.57
N ALA A 22 10.64 8.87 -7.92
CA ALA A 22 10.90 7.95 -9.02
C ALA A 22 9.60 7.40 -9.59
N PHE A 23 9.61 7.02 -10.86
CA PHE A 23 8.50 6.32 -11.49
C PHE A 23 8.99 5.51 -12.68
N TYR A 24 8.38 4.35 -12.91
CA TYR A 24 8.68 3.54 -14.08
C TYR A 24 7.54 2.58 -14.43
N ALA A 25 7.54 2.15 -15.69
CA ALA A 25 6.73 1.06 -16.18
C ALA A 25 7.70 0.02 -16.79
N LEU A 26 7.77 -1.16 -16.20
CA LEU A 26 8.71 -2.21 -16.58
C LEU A 26 7.97 -3.50 -16.92
N SER A 27 8.55 -4.25 -17.89
CA SER A 27 8.14 -5.61 -18.15
C SER A 27 9.38 -6.49 -18.07
N LEU A 28 9.42 -7.38 -17.10
CA LEU A 28 10.59 -8.18 -16.75
C LEU A 28 10.29 -9.66 -16.88
N PRO A 29 11.15 -10.45 -17.56
CA PRO A 29 10.98 -11.90 -17.69
C PRO A 29 11.28 -12.64 -16.38
N TYR A 30 12.25 -12.15 -15.63
CA TYR A 30 12.59 -12.54 -14.25
C TYR A 30 13.26 -11.37 -13.53
N TYR A 31 13.23 -11.37 -12.23
CA TYR A 31 13.92 -10.38 -11.43
C TYR A 31 14.12 -10.86 -9.99
N HIS A 32 15.28 -10.58 -9.44
CA HIS A 32 15.57 -10.78 -8.02
C HIS A 32 16.21 -9.52 -7.48
N MET A 33 15.61 -8.96 -6.47
CA MET A 33 16.07 -7.75 -5.79
C MET A 33 16.54 -8.12 -4.38
N GLU A 34 17.66 -7.58 -3.97
CA GLU A 34 18.09 -7.63 -2.57
C GLU A 34 17.20 -6.72 -1.70
N HIS A 35 17.11 -7.02 -0.41
CA HIS A 35 16.43 -6.14 0.53
C HIS A 35 17.07 -4.75 0.51
N HIS A 36 16.24 -3.74 0.36
CA HIS A 36 16.65 -2.34 0.40
C HIS A 36 15.62 -1.49 1.12
N THR A 37 16.00 -0.26 1.45
CA THR A 37 15.13 0.75 2.05
C THR A 37 15.36 2.08 1.36
N HIS A 38 14.33 2.89 1.33
CA HIS A 38 14.42 4.29 0.88
C HIS A 38 13.50 5.21 1.71
N SER A 39 13.69 6.52 1.56
CA SER A 39 12.93 7.54 2.29
C SER A 39 11.61 7.95 1.60
N SER A 40 11.25 7.30 0.50
CA SER A 40 10.01 7.52 -0.24
C SER A 40 8.92 6.51 0.14
N TYR A 41 7.66 6.89 -0.03
CA TYR A 41 6.54 5.98 -0.17
C TYR A 41 6.62 5.32 -1.52
N GLU A 42 6.23 4.06 -1.62
CA GLU A 42 6.25 3.32 -2.87
C GLU A 42 4.91 2.64 -3.15
N ILE A 43 4.53 2.66 -4.40
CA ILE A 43 3.39 1.94 -4.95
C ILE A 43 3.90 1.03 -6.07
N MET A 44 3.71 -0.28 -5.93
CA MET A 44 3.87 -1.23 -7.03
C MET A 44 2.52 -1.78 -7.44
N TYR A 45 2.17 -1.68 -8.72
CA TYR A 45 0.93 -2.18 -9.31
C TYR A 45 1.24 -3.15 -10.44
N ILE A 46 0.65 -4.34 -10.41
CA ILE A 46 0.88 -5.39 -11.39
C ILE A 46 -0.14 -5.26 -12.52
N THR A 47 0.33 -4.97 -13.73
CA THR A 47 -0.53 -4.86 -14.92
C THR A 47 -0.71 -6.19 -15.64
N SER A 48 0.30 -7.06 -15.61
CA SER A 48 0.22 -8.43 -16.14
C SER A 48 1.20 -9.36 -15.44
N GLY A 49 0.93 -10.65 -15.46
CA GLY A 49 1.76 -11.66 -14.81
C GLY A 49 1.61 -11.69 -13.30
N SER A 50 2.68 -12.09 -12.61
CA SER A 50 2.72 -12.20 -11.16
C SER A 50 4.13 -12.01 -10.62
N CYS A 51 4.23 -11.58 -9.37
CA CYS A 51 5.47 -11.43 -8.63
C CYS A 51 5.26 -11.73 -7.14
N ARG A 52 6.33 -11.73 -6.37
CA ARG A 52 6.31 -11.75 -4.92
C ARG A 52 7.02 -10.51 -4.41
N VAL A 53 6.37 -9.79 -3.50
CA VAL A 53 7.00 -8.69 -2.76
C VAL A 53 7.15 -9.12 -1.32
N PHE A 54 8.30 -8.87 -0.75
CA PHE A 54 8.60 -9.17 0.64
C PHE A 54 8.81 -7.86 1.38
N CYS A 55 8.20 -7.75 2.55
CA CYS A 55 8.36 -6.59 3.44
C CYS A 55 8.74 -7.09 4.83
N MET A 56 9.77 -6.52 5.43
CA MET A 56 10.16 -6.87 6.80
C MET A 56 9.24 -6.18 7.82
N ASP A 57 8.74 -6.97 8.76
CA ASP A 57 8.00 -6.51 9.92
C ASP A 57 8.66 -7.09 11.18
N GLU A 58 9.26 -6.20 11.98
CA GLU A 58 10.09 -6.51 13.15
C GLU A 58 11.26 -7.46 12.82
N GLU A 59 11.34 -8.55 12.53
CA GLU A 59 12.42 -9.46 12.08
C GLU A 59 11.88 -10.56 11.16
N GLN A 60 10.60 -10.42 10.72
CA GLN A 60 9.96 -11.40 9.86
C GLN A 60 9.77 -10.88 8.45
N ASP A 61 10.20 -11.66 7.48
CA ASP A 61 9.99 -11.39 6.07
C ASP A 61 8.58 -11.83 5.66
N MET A 62 7.68 -10.86 5.48
CA MET A 62 6.30 -11.12 5.10
C MET A 62 6.17 -11.16 3.58
N GLU A 63 5.72 -12.27 3.03
CA GLU A 63 5.52 -12.47 1.60
C GLU A 63 4.14 -11.99 1.13
N PHE A 64 4.13 -11.21 0.05
CA PHE A 64 2.93 -10.76 -0.66
C PHE A 64 2.96 -11.25 -2.11
N PRO A 65 2.30 -12.38 -2.42
CA PRO A 65 2.12 -12.80 -3.80
C PRO A 65 1.14 -11.84 -4.48
N LEU A 66 1.59 -11.19 -5.54
CA LEU A 66 0.80 -10.24 -6.32
C LEU A 66 0.62 -10.73 -7.74
N LYS A 67 -0.55 -10.49 -8.31
CA LYS A 67 -0.90 -10.81 -9.70
C LYS A 67 -1.57 -9.60 -10.37
N SER A 68 -1.81 -9.72 -11.67
CA SER A 68 -2.48 -8.67 -12.46
C SER A 68 -3.71 -8.09 -11.73
N GLY A 69 -3.80 -6.77 -11.68
CA GLY A 69 -4.84 -6.01 -10.97
C GLY A 69 -4.61 -5.89 -9.46
N GLN A 70 -3.45 -6.30 -8.95
CA GLN A 70 -3.10 -6.15 -7.53
C GLN A 70 -1.95 -5.16 -7.34
N PHE A 71 -1.88 -4.61 -6.13
CA PHE A 71 -0.88 -3.63 -5.74
C PHE A 71 -0.39 -3.84 -4.33
N ILE A 72 0.76 -3.24 -4.02
CA ILE A 72 1.25 -3.01 -2.67
C ILE A 72 1.62 -1.54 -2.52
N PHE A 73 1.35 -1.00 -1.34
CA PHE A 73 1.78 0.32 -0.89
C PHE A 73 2.73 0.14 0.29
N ILE A 74 3.90 0.78 0.25
CA ILE A 74 4.97 0.64 1.24
C ILE A 74 5.35 2.03 1.75
N ARG A 75 5.50 2.18 3.05
CA ARG A 75 5.93 3.40 3.73
C ARG A 75 7.46 3.55 3.69
N PRO A 76 7.98 4.79 3.81
CA PRO A 76 9.41 5.04 3.99
C PRO A 76 10.04 4.18 5.09
N GLY A 77 11.26 3.71 4.84
CA GLY A 77 12.07 3.00 5.83
C GLY A 77 11.71 1.52 6.05
N ILE A 78 10.70 0.98 5.37
CA ILE A 78 10.38 -0.45 5.42
C ILE A 78 11.36 -1.21 4.52
N PRO A 79 12.17 -2.15 5.03
CA PRO A 79 12.98 -3.00 4.19
C PRO A 79 12.07 -3.90 3.33
N HIS A 80 12.32 -3.91 2.03
CA HIS A 80 11.52 -4.70 1.10
C HIS A 80 12.33 -5.15 -0.10
N ARG A 81 11.80 -6.15 -0.83
CA ARG A 81 12.38 -6.68 -2.06
C ARG A 81 11.31 -7.24 -2.98
N LEU A 82 11.61 -7.27 -4.27
CA LEU A 82 10.77 -7.82 -5.33
C LEU A 82 11.41 -9.07 -5.92
N GLU A 83 10.61 -10.11 -6.12
CA GLU A 83 10.97 -11.31 -6.88
C GLU A 83 9.97 -11.58 -8.00
N ILE A 84 10.50 -11.80 -9.19
CA ILE A 84 9.76 -12.33 -10.34
C ILE A 84 10.43 -13.66 -10.70
N PRO A 85 9.79 -14.81 -10.43
CA PRO A 85 10.37 -16.11 -10.74
C PRO A 85 10.59 -16.30 -12.23
N ASP A 86 11.62 -17.07 -12.60
CA ASP A 86 11.88 -17.43 -13.99
C ASP A 86 10.67 -18.17 -14.62
N GLY A 87 10.38 -17.86 -15.87
CA GLY A 87 9.20 -18.38 -16.57
C GLY A 87 7.87 -17.70 -16.27
N PHE A 88 7.85 -16.69 -15.38
CA PHE A 88 6.65 -15.96 -14.99
C PHE A 88 6.82 -14.45 -15.23
N PRO A 89 6.86 -13.97 -16.47
CA PRO A 89 7.09 -12.55 -16.75
C PRO A 89 6.03 -11.67 -16.07
N CYS A 90 6.47 -10.52 -15.58
CA CYS A 90 5.63 -9.59 -14.86
C CYS A 90 5.80 -8.17 -15.39
N SER A 91 4.69 -7.46 -15.58
CA SER A 91 4.67 -6.04 -15.92
C SER A 91 4.16 -5.22 -14.75
N ILE A 92 4.93 -4.20 -14.38
CA ILE A 92 4.76 -3.40 -13.17
C ILE A 92 4.71 -1.92 -13.53
N LEU A 93 3.77 -1.20 -12.90
CA LEU A 93 3.83 0.25 -12.76
C LEU A 93 4.34 0.56 -11.36
N ASN A 94 5.38 1.38 -11.27
CA ASN A 94 5.95 1.81 -9.98
C ASN A 94 5.92 3.33 -9.86
N LEU A 95 5.61 3.80 -8.66
CA LEU A 95 5.64 5.21 -8.29
C LEU A 95 6.22 5.36 -6.89
N GLU A 96 7.27 6.15 -6.78
CA GLU A 96 7.82 6.59 -5.50
C GLU A 96 7.56 8.08 -5.29
N PHE A 97 7.20 8.45 -4.07
CA PHE A 97 6.99 9.85 -3.71
C PHE A 97 7.34 10.11 -2.24
N SER A 98 7.68 11.33 -1.94
CA SER A 98 8.01 11.80 -0.59
C SER A 98 7.09 12.93 -0.15
N LEU A 99 7.10 13.22 1.14
CA LEU A 99 6.46 14.40 1.73
C LEU A 99 7.55 15.37 2.20
N THR A 100 7.52 16.58 1.68
CA THR A 100 8.48 17.64 2.01
C THR A 100 7.76 18.94 2.38
N SER A 101 8.51 19.90 2.92
CA SER A 101 8.03 21.27 3.14
C SER A 101 8.09 22.15 1.87
N GLU A 102 8.75 21.67 0.82
CA GLU A 102 8.78 22.35 -0.46
C GLU A 102 7.40 22.34 -1.10
N LYS A 103 6.94 23.49 -1.56
CA LYS A 103 5.60 23.63 -2.15
C LYS A 103 5.48 22.86 -3.45
N SER A 104 4.39 22.13 -3.58
CA SER A 104 3.96 21.42 -4.79
C SER A 104 2.44 21.60 -4.94
N PRO A 105 1.87 21.34 -6.12
CA PRO A 105 0.43 21.47 -6.32
C PRO A 105 -0.41 20.59 -5.40
N VAL A 106 0.12 19.46 -4.91
CA VAL A 106 -0.64 18.51 -4.09
C VAL A 106 -0.17 18.55 -2.64
N SER A 107 -1.01 19.10 -1.76
CA SER A 107 -0.73 19.15 -0.33
C SER A 107 -1.46 18.02 0.41
N LEU A 108 -0.78 17.44 1.39
CA LEU A 108 -1.35 16.41 2.27
C LEU A 108 -2.58 16.95 3.01
N ASP A 109 -2.49 18.16 3.56
CA ASP A 109 -3.57 18.82 4.29
C ASP A 109 -4.85 18.97 3.47
N LEU A 110 -4.71 19.34 2.19
CA LEU A 110 -5.86 19.49 1.30
C LEU A 110 -6.57 18.14 1.12
N LEU A 111 -5.81 17.06 0.89
CA LEU A 111 -6.38 15.72 0.75
C LEU A 111 -7.02 15.22 2.04
N LEU A 112 -6.37 15.41 3.18
CA LEU A 112 -6.92 15.01 4.49
C LEU A 112 -8.25 15.72 4.80
N LYS A 113 -8.37 17.00 4.45
CA LYS A 113 -9.58 17.81 4.67
C LYS A 113 -10.69 17.49 3.67
N LYS A 114 -10.35 17.22 2.41
CA LYS A 114 -11.34 17.11 1.33
C LYS A 114 -11.77 15.69 1.01
N ASP A 115 -10.94 14.69 1.34
CA ASP A 115 -11.24 13.28 1.11
C ASP A 115 -11.22 12.46 2.43
N PRO A 116 -12.40 12.25 3.05
CA PRO A 116 -12.48 11.42 4.26
C PRO A 116 -12.04 9.96 4.03
N GLY A 117 -12.11 9.46 2.81
CA GLY A 117 -11.63 8.12 2.44
C GLY A 117 -10.11 8.05 2.50
N PHE A 118 -9.45 9.02 1.90
CA PHE A 118 -8.01 9.19 1.96
C PHE A 118 -7.51 9.43 3.39
N SER A 119 -8.19 10.28 4.15
CA SER A 119 -7.84 10.54 5.55
C SER A 119 -7.83 9.25 6.40
N ARG A 120 -8.85 8.39 6.25
CA ARG A 120 -8.88 7.09 6.94
C ARG A 120 -7.78 6.13 6.49
N PHE A 121 -7.50 6.10 5.20
CA PHE A 121 -6.39 5.30 4.64
C PHE A 121 -5.05 5.78 5.20
N TRP A 122 -4.81 7.10 5.17
CA TRP A 122 -3.56 7.69 5.64
C TRP A 122 -3.31 7.42 7.12
N ASN A 123 -4.33 7.61 7.97
CA ASN A 123 -4.26 7.30 9.39
C ASN A 123 -3.99 5.82 9.64
N PHE A 124 -4.60 4.94 8.85
CA PHE A 124 -4.33 3.52 8.94
C PHE A 124 -2.87 3.20 8.61
N ILE A 125 -2.33 3.70 7.51
CA ILE A 125 -0.93 3.49 7.13
C ILE A 125 0.03 4.03 8.20
N ALA A 126 -0.29 5.17 8.81
CA ALA A 126 0.51 5.76 9.87
C ALA A 126 0.51 4.91 11.17
N SER A 127 -0.58 4.22 11.47
CA SER A 127 -0.76 3.41 12.69
C SER A 127 -0.50 1.92 12.50
N SER A 128 -0.32 1.44 11.26
CA SER A 128 -0.11 0.02 10.92
C SER A 128 1.38 -0.32 10.76
N ARG A 129 1.64 -1.54 10.30
CA ARG A 129 2.98 -2.04 9.95
C ARG A 129 3.72 -1.25 8.88
N GLY A 130 3.06 -0.29 8.23
CA GLY A 130 3.67 0.59 7.22
C GLY A 130 3.57 0.10 5.78
N PHE A 131 2.87 -1.01 5.53
CA PHE A 131 2.58 -1.51 4.19
C PHE A 131 1.16 -2.09 4.13
N CYS A 132 0.60 -2.11 2.92
CA CYS A 132 -0.65 -2.81 2.65
C CYS A 132 -0.71 -3.26 1.20
N SER A 133 -1.27 -4.44 0.95
CA SER A 133 -1.58 -4.93 -0.39
C SER A 133 -3.08 -4.89 -0.65
N GLY A 134 -3.45 -4.87 -1.91
CA GLY A 134 -4.85 -4.87 -2.29
C GLY A 134 -5.11 -5.25 -3.74
N THR A 135 -6.39 -5.33 -4.07
CA THR A 135 -6.86 -5.56 -5.44
C THR A 135 -7.54 -4.29 -5.95
N ASP A 136 -7.26 -3.95 -7.20
CA ASP A 136 -7.95 -2.87 -7.89
C ASP A 136 -9.42 -3.24 -8.10
N SER A 137 -10.28 -2.59 -7.35
CA SER A 137 -11.74 -2.76 -7.41
C SER A 137 -12.45 -1.62 -8.13
N ARG A 138 -11.67 -0.68 -8.69
CA ARG A 138 -12.19 0.49 -9.42
C ARG A 138 -11.35 0.78 -10.67
N ASN A 139 -10.54 1.84 -10.61
CA ASN A 139 -9.73 2.33 -11.71
C ASN A 139 -8.34 2.80 -11.25
N PHE A 140 -7.84 2.22 -10.16
CA PHE A 140 -6.56 2.62 -9.58
C PHE A 140 -5.40 2.45 -10.57
N GLY A 141 -5.32 1.28 -11.24
CA GLY A 141 -4.28 1.02 -12.23
C GLY A 141 -4.32 2.00 -13.42
N TYR A 142 -5.52 2.37 -13.89
CA TYR A 142 -5.65 3.40 -14.92
C TYR A 142 -5.22 4.78 -14.42
N SER A 143 -5.62 5.19 -13.22
CA SER A 143 -5.23 6.48 -12.67
C SER A 143 -3.72 6.57 -12.43
N LEU A 144 -3.08 5.48 -12.00
CA LEU A 144 -1.64 5.41 -11.86
C LEU A 144 -0.95 5.51 -13.23
N LYS A 145 -1.43 4.76 -14.24
CA LYS A 145 -0.89 4.82 -15.60
C LYS A 145 -1.01 6.22 -16.21
N ASP A 146 -2.16 6.88 -16.04
CA ASP A 146 -2.38 8.26 -16.52
C ASP A 146 -1.35 9.22 -15.90
N LEU A 147 -1.14 9.13 -14.58
CA LEU A 147 -0.14 9.92 -13.88
C LEU A 147 1.28 9.63 -14.39
N LEU A 148 1.68 8.35 -14.52
CA LEU A 148 3.00 7.99 -15.02
C LEU A 148 3.23 8.50 -16.46
N THR A 149 2.21 8.43 -17.30
CA THR A 149 2.27 8.98 -18.67
C THR A 149 2.46 10.50 -18.66
N PHE A 150 1.80 11.19 -17.75
CA PHE A 150 1.98 12.64 -17.57
C PHE A 150 3.41 12.97 -17.12
N LEU A 151 3.96 12.21 -16.15
CA LEU A 151 5.30 12.42 -15.60
C LEU A 151 6.45 12.17 -16.61
N GLN A 152 6.18 11.51 -17.72
CA GLN A 152 7.16 11.34 -18.83
C GLN A 152 7.40 12.61 -19.63
N ARG A 153 6.62 13.66 -19.40
CA ARG A 153 6.79 14.97 -20.07
C ARG A 153 8.01 15.71 -19.53
N SER A 154 8.45 16.74 -20.23
CA SER A 154 9.53 17.60 -19.74
C SER A 154 9.14 18.35 -18.46
N SER A 155 10.13 18.70 -17.64
CA SER A 155 9.91 19.45 -16.40
C SER A 155 9.18 20.78 -16.62
N ASP A 156 9.43 21.45 -17.75
CA ASP A 156 8.79 22.72 -18.07
C ASP A 156 7.31 22.54 -18.42
N GLN A 157 6.96 21.50 -19.18
CA GLN A 157 5.57 21.12 -19.46
C GLN A 157 4.80 20.76 -18.18
N ILE A 158 5.45 20.05 -17.26
CA ILE A 158 4.83 19.71 -15.97
C ILE A 158 4.54 20.96 -15.15
N LYS A 159 5.44 21.95 -15.15
CA LYS A 159 5.21 23.24 -14.47
C LYS A 159 4.07 24.05 -15.08
N GLU A 160 3.94 24.05 -16.39
CA GLU A 160 2.84 24.74 -17.07
C GLU A 160 1.48 24.08 -16.80
N GLU A 161 1.48 22.80 -16.48
CA GLU A 161 0.28 21.97 -16.26
C GLU A 161 0.13 21.51 -14.79
N GLU A 162 0.56 22.32 -13.82
CA GLU A 162 0.49 21.98 -12.39
C GLU A 162 -0.91 21.56 -11.92
N PHE A 163 -1.95 22.18 -12.47
CA PHE A 163 -3.33 21.81 -12.14
C PHE A 163 -3.70 20.43 -12.64
N LEU A 164 -3.22 20.02 -13.80
CA LEU A 164 -3.41 18.67 -14.31
C LEU A 164 -2.64 17.66 -13.45
N PHE A 165 -1.42 17.97 -13.04
CA PHE A 165 -0.69 17.15 -12.07
C PHE A 165 -1.48 16.96 -10.76
N PHE A 166 -2.02 18.05 -10.20
CA PHE A 166 -2.88 18.01 -9.01
C PHE A 166 -4.08 17.05 -9.20
N LEU A 167 -4.78 17.15 -10.32
CA LEU A 167 -5.95 16.30 -10.59
C LEU A 167 -5.56 14.82 -10.74
N LEU A 168 -4.49 14.52 -11.48
CA LEU A 168 -4.04 13.15 -11.72
C LEU A 168 -3.52 12.49 -10.44
N PHE A 169 -2.66 13.20 -9.70
CA PHE A 169 -2.07 12.69 -8.46
C PHE A 169 -3.13 12.53 -7.37
N GLY A 170 -4.00 13.53 -7.20
CA GLY A 170 -5.12 13.47 -6.25
C GLY A 170 -6.08 12.33 -6.56
N ARG A 171 -6.46 12.15 -7.84
CA ARG A 171 -7.28 11.02 -8.29
C ARG A 171 -6.62 9.68 -7.94
N MET A 172 -5.34 9.53 -8.27
CA MET A 172 -4.59 8.29 -8.01
C MET A 172 -4.60 7.93 -6.51
N LEU A 173 -4.33 8.90 -5.63
CA LEU A 173 -4.36 8.68 -4.18
C LEU A 173 -5.76 8.34 -3.65
N THR A 174 -6.81 8.97 -4.18
CA THR A 174 -8.20 8.67 -3.82
C THR A 174 -8.60 7.26 -4.23
N GLU A 175 -8.26 6.82 -5.44
CA GLU A 175 -8.52 5.45 -5.91
C GLU A 175 -7.73 4.41 -5.11
N LEU A 176 -6.44 4.66 -4.83
CA LEU A 176 -5.62 3.83 -3.95
C LEU A 176 -6.28 3.64 -2.59
N ALA A 177 -6.68 4.74 -1.94
CA ALA A 177 -7.32 4.71 -0.63
C ALA A 177 -8.62 3.90 -0.63
N PHE A 178 -9.41 3.99 -1.70
CA PHE A 178 -10.62 3.19 -1.86
C PHE A 178 -10.30 1.69 -1.99
N CYS A 179 -9.38 1.33 -2.88
CA CYS A 179 -8.99 -0.06 -3.12
C CYS A 179 -8.37 -0.72 -1.89
N ALA A 180 -7.50 0.00 -1.18
CA ALA A 180 -6.90 -0.48 0.07
C ALA A 180 -7.94 -0.77 1.15
N ARG A 181 -8.96 0.08 1.29
CA ARG A 181 -10.08 -0.14 2.22
C ARG A 181 -10.94 -1.35 1.83
N SER A 182 -11.25 -1.48 0.56
CA SER A 182 -12.07 -2.61 0.05
C SER A 182 -11.35 -3.94 0.27
N SER A 183 -10.05 -3.99 0.02
CA SER A 183 -9.21 -5.18 0.22
C SER A 183 -9.14 -5.59 1.70
N ARG A 184 -9.04 -4.63 2.62
CA ARG A 184 -9.07 -4.91 4.07
C ARG A 184 -10.39 -5.53 4.51
N ASN A 185 -11.51 -5.00 4.05
CA ASN A 185 -12.84 -5.56 4.37
C ASN A 185 -12.96 -7.00 3.85
N THR A 186 -12.38 -7.30 2.69
CA THR A 186 -12.38 -8.65 2.12
C THR A 186 -11.46 -9.59 2.91
N GLN A 187 -10.27 -9.15 3.29
CA GLN A 187 -9.34 -9.96 4.10
C GLN A 187 -9.93 -10.23 5.49
N GLY A 188 -10.46 -9.22 6.17
CA GLY A 188 -11.13 -9.40 7.46
C GLY A 188 -12.30 -10.40 7.37
N SER A 189 -13.11 -10.34 6.30
CA SER A 189 -14.18 -11.30 6.03
C SER A 189 -13.65 -12.73 5.79
N VAL A 190 -12.50 -12.89 5.13
CA VAL A 190 -11.88 -14.23 4.90
C VAL A 190 -11.38 -14.82 6.21
N TYR A 191 -10.70 -14.05 7.02
CA TYR A 191 -10.23 -14.51 8.34
C TYR A 191 -11.40 -14.87 9.25
N LEU A 192 -12.43 -14.03 9.30
CA LEU A 192 -13.63 -14.31 10.06
C LEU A 192 -14.33 -15.59 9.58
N LYS A 193 -14.46 -15.80 8.27
CA LYS A 193 -15.04 -17.03 7.70
C LYS A 193 -14.22 -18.27 8.07
N LYS A 194 -12.88 -18.18 8.04
CA LYS A 194 -12.02 -19.29 8.47
C LYS A 194 -12.17 -19.56 9.95
N ALA A 195 -12.18 -18.53 10.80
CA ALA A 195 -12.39 -18.67 12.23
C ALA A 195 -13.74 -19.31 12.55
N LEU A 196 -14.83 -18.85 11.92
CA LEU A 196 -16.16 -19.43 12.08
C LEU A 196 -16.21 -20.89 11.60
N ARG A 197 -15.59 -21.21 10.47
CA ARG A 197 -15.51 -22.59 9.98
C ARG A 197 -14.81 -23.51 10.98
N TYR A 198 -13.67 -23.07 11.53
CA TYR A 198 -12.96 -23.86 12.54
C TYR A 198 -13.82 -24.13 13.77
N ILE A 199 -14.55 -23.11 14.25
CA ILE A 199 -15.48 -23.27 15.36
C ILE A 199 -16.58 -24.26 15.01
N ASP A 200 -17.21 -24.14 13.83
CA ASP A 200 -18.28 -25.04 13.38
C ASP A 200 -17.81 -26.50 13.20
N GLU A 201 -16.55 -26.70 12.79
CA GLU A 201 -15.98 -28.04 12.61
C GLU A 201 -15.54 -28.69 13.92
N HIS A 202 -15.20 -27.90 14.94
CA HIS A 202 -14.59 -28.36 16.19
C HIS A 202 -15.35 -27.97 17.47
N TYR A 203 -16.61 -27.48 17.37
CA TYR A 203 -17.35 -26.95 18.53
C TYR A 203 -17.64 -27.99 19.64
N LEU A 204 -17.48 -29.30 19.37
CA LEU A 204 -17.59 -30.36 20.34
C LEU A 204 -16.25 -30.74 21.02
N GLU A 205 -15.16 -30.08 20.60
CA GLU A 205 -13.81 -30.29 21.12
C GLU A 205 -13.39 -29.13 22.04
N ASP A 206 -12.34 -29.30 22.81
CA ASP A 206 -11.72 -28.22 23.58
C ASP A 206 -10.94 -27.30 22.62
N ILE A 207 -11.61 -26.27 22.12
CA ILE A 207 -10.99 -25.25 21.23
C ILE A 207 -10.59 -24.04 22.04
N ASP A 208 -9.45 -23.44 21.69
CA ASP A 208 -8.97 -22.19 22.29
C ASP A 208 -8.72 -21.09 21.24
N ILE A 209 -8.62 -19.85 21.71
CA ILE A 209 -8.39 -18.69 20.82
C ILE A 209 -7.08 -18.81 20.02
N PRO A 210 -5.95 -19.31 20.57
CA PRO A 210 -4.75 -19.60 19.80
C PRO A 210 -4.96 -20.53 18.61
N ALA A 211 -5.70 -21.64 18.80
CA ALA A 211 -5.99 -22.59 17.73
C ALA A 211 -6.85 -21.98 16.63
N ILE A 212 -7.89 -21.23 17.00
CA ILE A 212 -8.74 -20.49 16.05
C ILE A 212 -7.90 -19.48 15.25
N ALA A 213 -7.03 -18.71 15.92
CA ALA A 213 -6.17 -17.73 15.29
C ALA A 213 -5.18 -18.36 14.31
N ALA A 214 -4.55 -19.45 14.70
CA ALA A 214 -3.62 -20.22 13.88
C ALA A 214 -4.30 -20.77 12.61
N TYR A 215 -5.48 -21.38 12.73
CA TYR A 215 -6.25 -21.87 11.59
C TYR A 215 -6.70 -20.74 10.65
N ALA A 216 -7.12 -19.62 11.22
CA ALA A 216 -7.48 -18.45 10.44
C ALA A 216 -6.27 -17.77 9.78
N GLY A 217 -5.04 -18.03 10.23
CA GLY A 217 -3.81 -17.40 9.73
C GLY A 217 -3.62 -15.96 10.24
N ILE A 218 -4.03 -15.70 11.50
CA ILE A 218 -3.93 -14.38 12.14
C ILE A 218 -3.33 -14.48 13.53
N ASN A 219 -2.83 -13.35 14.04
CA ASN A 219 -2.34 -13.29 15.42
C ASN A 219 -3.52 -13.33 16.41
N LYS A 220 -3.33 -13.99 17.56
CA LYS A 220 -4.28 -14.06 18.67
C LYS A 220 -4.85 -12.69 19.07
N SER A 221 -4.00 -11.67 19.14
CA SER A 221 -4.41 -10.30 19.51
C SER A 221 -5.39 -9.67 18.50
N TYR A 222 -5.43 -10.14 17.26
CA TYR A 222 -6.34 -9.66 16.23
C TYR A 222 -7.78 -10.20 16.42
N LEU A 223 -7.93 -11.37 17.05
CA LEU A 223 -9.24 -11.94 17.38
C LEU A 223 -9.85 -11.34 18.66
N GLN A 224 -9.05 -10.67 19.47
CA GLN A 224 -9.46 -10.09 20.75
C GLN A 224 -9.72 -8.58 20.69
N ALA A 225 -9.48 -7.94 19.53
CA ALA A 225 -9.70 -6.52 19.29
C ALA A 225 -11.08 -6.26 18.67
#